data_12403e702afd4c9776b5aad9be61628b
#
_entry.id   12403e702afd4c9776b5aad9be61628b
#
_cell.length_a   1.000
_cell.length_b   1.000
_cell.length_c   1.000
_cell.angle_alpha   90.00
_cell.angle_beta   90.00
_cell.angle_gamma   90.00
#
_symmetry.space_group_name_H-M   'P 1'
#
loop_
_entity.id
_entity.type
_entity.pdbx_description
1 polymer ?
#
loop_
_entity_poly.entity_id
_entity_poly.type
_entity_poly.pdbx_seq_one_letter_code
_entity_poly.pdbx_strand_id
1 'polypeptide(L)'
;FLFNVFSFRNSQYIDLFPVFIKDILPFTLTRDKSKYISELYDEAVAKIKRKGRGNRIDDTYKDLIKKFNEETEYLIKLINQNAVPTATDIFNNNFRDIGDRKLKISLEYNDNRDDIPQPNKSYWLRLGYRYHPVEIAGRMENKKLSTELEVLQPVITLKVKELQDDNVTYKPVPKPQTQFNEAKLTAIALSIRFALLNTVDPADGRFLALDDMLISLDMSNRMKVITYLLDKVAPLY
;
A
#
# COMPACT_ATOMS: atom_id res chain seq x y z
N PHE A 1 -10.29 -8.23 -3.74
CA PHE A 1 -9.38 -7.31 -3.06
C PHE A 1 -9.70 -7.24 -1.57
N LEU A 2 -9.36 -8.24 -0.81
CA LEU A 2 -9.48 -8.22 0.64
C LEU A 2 -8.10 -8.02 1.22
N PHE A 3 -7.95 -6.94 2.00
CA PHE A 3 -6.85 -6.88 2.93
C PHE A 3 -7.03 -8.07 3.87
N ASN A 4 -6.16 -9.04 3.82
CA ASN A 4 -6.09 -10.02 4.88
C ASN A 4 -5.48 -9.32 6.10
N VAL A 5 -6.36 -8.64 6.85
CA VAL A 5 -5.99 -7.83 8.03
C VAL A 5 -5.22 -8.66 9.06
N PHE A 6 -5.48 -9.98 9.12
CA PHE A 6 -4.77 -10.88 10.02
C PHE A 6 -3.27 -11.01 9.70
N SER A 7 -2.86 -10.89 8.45
CA SER A 7 -1.44 -10.98 8.08
C SER A 7 -0.61 -9.79 8.55
N PHE A 8 -1.25 -8.67 8.92
CA PHE A 8 -0.55 -7.44 9.33
C PHE A 8 -0.35 -7.28 10.83
N ARG A 9 -1.03 -8.08 11.68
CA ARG A 9 -0.98 -7.89 13.14
C ARG A 9 0.43 -7.99 13.73
N ASN A 10 1.30 -8.81 13.13
CA ASN A 10 2.67 -9.00 13.60
C ASN A 10 3.71 -8.16 12.83
N SER A 11 3.28 -7.37 11.84
CA SER A 11 4.17 -6.51 11.08
C SER A 11 4.32 -5.12 11.72
N GLN A 12 5.43 -4.46 11.44
CA GLN A 12 5.65 -3.09 11.93
C GLN A 12 4.77 -2.05 11.22
N TYR A 13 4.25 -2.39 10.03
CA TYR A 13 3.45 -1.51 9.17
C TYR A 13 2.49 -2.35 8.30
N ILE A 14 1.49 -1.68 7.73
CA ILE A 14 0.60 -2.26 6.73
C ILE A 14 1.23 -2.07 5.36
N ASP A 15 1.74 -3.15 4.77
CA ASP A 15 2.32 -3.14 3.43
C ASP A 15 1.27 -3.46 2.36
N LEU A 16 1.02 -2.52 1.48
CA LEU A 16 0.09 -2.66 0.37
C LEU A 16 0.77 -3.05 -0.96
N PHE A 17 2.10 -3.15 -1.00
CA PHE A 17 2.80 -3.49 -2.23
C PHE A 17 2.33 -4.82 -2.85
N PRO A 18 2.10 -5.90 -2.07
CA PRO A 18 1.57 -7.16 -2.62
C PRO A 18 0.22 -7.01 -3.33
N VAL A 19 -0.57 -6.04 -2.92
CA VAL A 19 -1.85 -5.69 -3.52
C VAL A 19 -1.62 -4.89 -4.80
N PHE A 20 -0.77 -3.88 -4.73
CA PHE A 20 -0.47 -3.03 -5.88
C PHE A 20 0.10 -3.84 -7.05
N ILE A 21 1.04 -4.75 -6.79
CA ILE A 21 1.68 -5.55 -7.84
C ILE A 21 0.71 -6.51 -8.54
N LYS A 22 -0.34 -6.97 -7.85
CA LYS A 22 -1.33 -7.89 -8.41
C LYS A 22 -2.50 -7.20 -9.09
N ASP A 23 -2.98 -6.11 -8.49
CA ASP A 23 -4.33 -5.61 -8.80
C ASP A 23 -4.34 -4.16 -9.31
N ILE A 24 -3.21 -3.44 -9.27
CA ILE A 24 -3.15 -2.05 -9.69
C ILE A 24 -2.10 -1.84 -10.78
N LEU A 25 -0.85 -2.23 -10.53
CA LEU A 25 0.24 -2.01 -11.48
C LEU A 25 0.09 -2.73 -12.82
N PRO A 26 -0.56 -3.93 -12.93
CA PRO A 26 -0.82 -4.59 -14.20
C PRO A 26 -1.81 -3.84 -15.11
N PHE A 27 -2.60 -2.93 -14.54
CA PHE A 27 -3.60 -2.14 -15.27
C PHE A 27 -3.22 -0.66 -15.36
N THR A 28 -2.05 -0.28 -14.88
CA THR A 28 -1.57 1.11 -14.88
C THR A 28 -0.42 1.26 -15.85
N LEU A 29 -0.62 2.08 -16.89
CA LEU A 29 0.42 2.41 -17.84
C LEU A 29 1.42 3.39 -17.23
N THR A 30 2.66 3.31 -17.68
CA THR A 30 3.69 4.33 -17.46
C THR A 30 3.26 5.69 -18.02
N ARG A 31 3.84 6.77 -17.55
CA ARG A 31 3.53 8.14 -18.04
C ARG A 31 3.68 8.28 -19.55
N ASP A 32 4.66 7.60 -20.13
CA ASP A 32 4.89 7.56 -21.58
C ASP A 32 3.97 6.58 -22.32
N LYS A 33 3.09 5.88 -21.58
CA LYS A 33 2.14 4.86 -22.10
C LYS A 33 2.79 3.71 -22.87
N SER A 34 4.09 3.49 -22.70
CA SER A 34 4.85 2.48 -23.44
C SER A 34 4.67 1.06 -22.90
N LYS A 35 4.42 0.94 -21.58
CA LYS A 35 4.31 -0.35 -20.86
C LYS A 35 3.40 -0.21 -19.65
N TYR A 36 2.97 -1.34 -19.11
CA TYR A 36 2.39 -1.39 -17.77
C TYR A 36 3.50 -1.30 -16.71
N ILE A 37 3.20 -0.71 -15.54
CA ILE A 37 4.19 -0.55 -14.48
C ILE A 37 4.66 -1.92 -13.94
N SER A 38 3.77 -2.93 -13.92
CA SER A 38 4.13 -4.30 -13.55
C SER A 38 5.19 -4.92 -14.47
N GLU A 39 5.16 -4.61 -15.77
CA GLU A 39 6.14 -5.12 -16.73
C GLU A 39 7.56 -4.61 -16.43
N LEU A 40 7.68 -3.36 -15.96
CA LEU A 40 8.97 -2.83 -15.51
C LEU A 40 9.51 -3.60 -14.30
N TYR A 41 8.63 -3.98 -13.38
CA TYR A 41 9.00 -4.81 -12.22
C TYR A 41 9.47 -6.19 -12.66
N ASP A 42 8.70 -6.86 -13.52
CA ASP A 42 9.01 -8.19 -14.00
C ASP A 42 10.31 -8.23 -14.80
N GLU A 43 10.55 -7.23 -15.66
CA GLU A 43 11.80 -7.09 -16.39
C GLU A 43 13.00 -6.89 -15.44
N ALA A 44 12.84 -6.06 -14.41
CA ALA A 44 13.87 -5.84 -13.41
C ALA A 44 14.21 -7.13 -12.66
N VAL A 45 13.19 -7.84 -12.18
CA VAL A 45 13.35 -9.11 -11.45
C VAL A 45 13.93 -10.21 -12.34
N ALA A 46 13.50 -10.33 -13.59
CA ALA A 46 14.00 -11.33 -14.53
C ALA A 46 15.48 -11.14 -14.89
N LYS A 47 15.92 -9.89 -15.03
CA LYS A 47 17.35 -9.60 -15.31
C LYS A 47 18.27 -10.00 -14.17
N ILE A 48 17.82 -9.90 -12.92
CA ILE A 48 18.61 -10.34 -11.75
C ILE A 48 18.79 -11.86 -11.75
N LYS A 49 17.70 -12.60 -11.97
CA LYS A 49 17.73 -14.08 -11.95
C LYS A 49 18.61 -14.69 -13.02
N ARG A 50 18.88 -13.98 -14.12
CA ARG A 50 19.71 -14.47 -15.24
C ARG A 50 21.22 -14.31 -15.04
N LYS A 51 21.67 -13.52 -14.10
CA LYS A 51 23.10 -13.30 -13.83
C LYS A 51 23.58 -14.19 -12.68
N GLY A 52 24.03 -15.41 -13.03
CA GLY A 52 24.83 -16.24 -12.11
C GLY A 52 26.18 -15.59 -11.77
N ARG A 53 26.70 -15.89 -10.61
CA ARG A 53 28.06 -15.73 -10.00
C ARG A 53 29.06 -14.71 -10.58
N GLY A 54 28.66 -13.54 -10.94
CA GLY A 54 29.61 -12.51 -11.40
C GLY A 54 28.95 -11.13 -11.36
N ASN A 55 28.78 -10.58 -10.17
CA ASN A 55 27.94 -9.42 -9.88
C ASN A 55 28.52 -8.07 -10.35
N ARG A 56 28.61 -7.83 -11.64
CA ARG A 56 28.54 -6.44 -12.13
C ARG A 56 27.09 -6.13 -12.47
N ILE A 57 26.49 -5.21 -11.72
CA ILE A 57 25.19 -4.62 -12.01
C ILE A 57 25.34 -3.82 -13.28
N ASP A 58 24.71 -4.25 -14.35
CA ASP A 58 24.61 -3.56 -15.62
C ASP A 58 23.82 -2.24 -15.46
N ASP A 59 24.25 -1.17 -16.10
CA ASP A 59 23.58 0.13 -15.98
C ASP A 59 22.14 0.09 -16.48
N THR A 60 21.82 -0.75 -17.47
CA THR A 60 20.46 -0.98 -17.95
C THR A 60 19.52 -1.49 -16.88
N TYR A 61 20.03 -2.22 -15.89
CA TYR A 61 19.24 -2.69 -14.77
C TYR A 61 18.94 -1.59 -13.78
N LYS A 62 19.91 -0.71 -13.51
CA LYS A 62 19.71 0.46 -12.66
C LYS A 62 18.63 1.38 -13.23
N ASP A 63 18.62 1.56 -14.55
CA ASP A 63 17.62 2.40 -15.24
C ASP A 63 16.21 1.80 -15.13
N LEU A 64 16.07 0.48 -15.22
CA LEU A 64 14.77 -0.17 -15.03
C LEU A 64 14.24 0.01 -13.59
N ILE A 65 15.10 -0.21 -12.59
CA ILE A 65 14.72 0.02 -11.19
C ILE A 65 14.33 1.47 -10.96
N LYS A 66 15.12 2.39 -11.48
CA LYS A 66 14.85 3.83 -11.36
C LYS A 66 13.51 4.17 -11.99
N LYS A 67 13.28 3.74 -13.24
CA LYS A 67 12.02 3.98 -13.95
C LYS A 67 10.83 3.39 -13.19
N PHE A 68 10.92 2.14 -12.72
CA PHE A 68 9.85 1.52 -11.92
C PHE A 68 9.53 2.34 -10.66
N ASN A 69 10.55 2.76 -9.92
CA ASN A 69 10.36 3.54 -8.70
C ASN A 69 9.72 4.90 -8.97
N GLU A 70 10.18 5.61 -10.01
CA GLU A 70 9.63 6.91 -10.41
C GLU A 70 8.17 6.82 -10.86
N GLU A 71 7.81 5.79 -11.64
CA GLU A 71 6.44 5.57 -12.10
C GLU A 71 5.52 5.17 -10.93
N THR A 72 6.00 4.32 -10.02
CA THR A 72 5.23 3.91 -8.84
C THR A 72 5.04 5.08 -7.86
N GLU A 73 6.07 5.87 -7.61
CA GLU A 73 5.98 7.06 -6.77
C GLU A 73 5.00 8.09 -7.35
N TYR A 74 5.05 8.30 -8.65
CA TYR A 74 4.10 9.18 -9.34
C TYR A 74 2.66 8.68 -9.21
N LEU A 75 2.42 7.38 -9.40
CA LEU A 75 1.10 6.77 -9.19
C LEU A 75 0.59 6.97 -7.77
N ILE A 76 1.42 6.71 -6.75
CA ILE A 76 1.06 6.93 -5.35
C ILE A 76 0.71 8.40 -5.08
N LYS A 77 1.46 9.33 -5.68
CA LYS A 77 1.15 10.76 -5.58
C LYS A 77 -0.22 11.09 -6.18
N LEU A 78 -0.54 10.54 -7.36
CA LEU A 78 -1.86 10.72 -7.98
C LEU A 78 -2.99 10.14 -7.12
N ILE A 79 -2.79 8.94 -6.57
CA ILE A 79 -3.77 8.31 -5.68
C ILE A 79 -3.99 9.18 -4.43
N ASN A 80 -2.92 9.68 -3.82
CA ASN A 80 -3.01 10.58 -2.66
C ASN A 80 -3.72 11.91 -2.97
N GLN A 81 -3.59 12.41 -4.20
CA GLN A 81 -4.20 13.67 -4.59
C GLN A 81 -5.69 13.52 -4.95
N ASN A 82 -6.08 12.38 -5.55
CA ASN A 82 -7.41 12.21 -6.14
C ASN A 82 -8.29 11.24 -5.34
N ALA A 83 -7.82 10.01 -5.09
CA ALA A 83 -8.64 8.97 -4.48
C ALA A 83 -8.62 9.01 -2.94
N VAL A 84 -7.48 9.31 -2.33
CA VAL A 84 -7.34 9.26 -0.87
C VAL A 84 -8.18 10.32 -0.12
N PRO A 85 -8.34 11.56 -0.61
CA PRO A 85 -9.28 12.51 0.00
C PRO A 85 -10.70 11.95 0.00
N THR A 86 -11.17 11.44 -1.13
CA THR A 86 -12.48 10.79 -1.25
C THR A 86 -12.61 9.58 -0.32
N ALA A 87 -11.58 8.74 -0.22
CA ALA A 87 -11.55 7.62 0.73
C ALA A 87 -11.68 8.08 2.19
N THR A 88 -10.96 9.15 2.53
CA THR A 88 -11.02 9.77 3.86
C THR A 88 -12.43 10.26 4.17
N ASP A 89 -13.09 10.90 3.22
CA ASP A 89 -14.46 11.38 3.37
C ASP A 89 -15.48 10.24 3.46
N ILE A 90 -15.33 9.20 2.64
CA ILE A 90 -16.16 7.99 2.71
C ILE A 90 -16.08 7.38 4.11
N PHE A 91 -14.87 7.17 4.62
CA PHE A 91 -14.68 6.60 5.96
C PHE A 91 -15.33 7.48 7.02
N ASN A 92 -15.00 8.77 7.06
CA ASN A 92 -15.43 9.68 8.12
C ASN A 92 -16.94 9.93 8.15
N ASN A 93 -17.59 9.92 6.99
CA ASN A 93 -19.00 10.25 6.86
C ASN A 93 -19.93 9.02 6.85
N ASN A 94 -19.42 7.84 6.42
CA ASN A 94 -20.29 6.68 6.23
C ASN A 94 -19.91 5.48 7.12
N PHE A 95 -18.60 5.28 7.42
CA PHE A 95 -18.15 4.04 8.07
C PHE A 95 -17.66 4.26 9.51
N ARG A 96 -17.31 5.46 9.88
CA ARG A 96 -16.84 5.78 11.22
C ARG A 96 -17.93 5.52 12.26
N ASP A 97 -17.58 4.92 13.38
CA ASP A 97 -18.50 4.73 14.50
C ASP A 97 -18.76 6.04 15.27
N ILE A 98 -19.94 6.12 15.89
CA ILE A 98 -20.32 7.23 16.75
C ILE A 98 -19.36 7.23 17.96
N GLY A 99 -18.69 8.37 18.19
CA GLY A 99 -17.68 8.49 19.26
C GLY A 99 -16.25 8.26 18.80
N ASP A 100 -16.04 7.62 17.65
CA ASP A 100 -14.72 7.51 17.04
C ASP A 100 -14.21 8.84 16.51
N ARG A 101 -12.90 9.05 16.56
CA ARG A 101 -12.23 10.22 15.99
C ARG A 101 -12.20 10.16 14.47
N LYS A 102 -12.28 11.31 13.82
CA LYS A 102 -12.06 11.40 12.38
C LYS A 102 -10.65 11.03 12.02
N LEU A 103 -10.50 10.38 10.87
CA LEU A 103 -9.19 9.96 10.34
C LEU A 103 -8.80 10.80 9.13
N LYS A 104 -7.51 10.87 8.89
CA LYS A 104 -6.89 11.28 7.62
C LYS A 104 -6.00 10.15 7.14
N ILE A 105 -6.26 9.68 5.93
CA ILE A 105 -5.58 8.54 5.32
C ILE A 105 -4.54 9.07 4.32
N SER A 106 -3.42 8.37 4.15
CA SER A 106 -2.48 8.58 3.06
C SER A 106 -1.71 7.30 2.76
N LEU A 107 -1.18 7.21 1.56
CA LEU A 107 -0.26 6.15 1.15
C LEU A 107 1.14 6.71 1.05
N GLU A 108 2.12 5.95 1.46
CA GLU A 108 3.53 6.32 1.37
C GLU A 108 4.31 5.20 0.69
N TYR A 109 5.00 5.56 -0.39
CA TYR A 109 5.90 4.67 -1.10
C TYR A 109 7.30 4.89 -0.56
N ASN A 110 7.73 4.01 0.31
CA ASN A 110 9.07 4.10 0.89
C ASN A 110 9.56 2.74 1.36
N ASP A 111 10.82 2.69 1.70
CA ASP A 111 11.46 1.57 2.34
C ASP A 111 11.57 1.87 3.84
N ASN A 112 10.47 1.64 4.58
CA ASN A 112 10.40 1.87 6.02
C ASN A 112 11.00 0.72 6.84
N ARG A 113 11.81 -0.14 6.24
CA ARG A 113 12.46 -1.23 6.98
C ARG A 113 13.59 -0.65 7.84
N ASP A 114 13.41 -0.71 9.15
CA ASP A 114 14.40 -0.27 10.15
C ASP A 114 15.70 -1.09 10.11
N ASP A 115 15.69 -2.22 9.39
CA ASP A 115 16.80 -3.15 9.22
C ASP A 115 17.83 -2.72 8.15
N ILE A 116 17.62 -1.57 7.49
CA ILE A 116 18.49 -1.12 6.41
C ILE A 116 19.26 0.13 6.84
N PRO A 117 20.60 0.05 6.87
CA PRO A 117 21.43 1.24 7.13
C PRO A 117 21.13 2.31 6.09
N GLN A 118 20.69 3.48 6.56
CA GLN A 118 20.57 4.63 5.69
C GLN A 118 21.92 4.93 5.02
N PRO A 119 22.04 4.94 3.68
CA PRO A 119 22.05 6.27 3.06
C PRO A 119 21.27 6.37 1.74
N ASN A 120 20.50 5.36 1.33
CA ASN A 120 19.89 5.38 0.00
C ASN A 120 18.35 5.35 0.07
N LYS A 121 17.75 6.45 0.51
CA LYS A 121 16.30 6.70 0.42
C LYS A 121 15.75 6.79 -1.02
N SER A 122 16.62 6.64 -2.04
CA SER A 122 16.25 6.90 -3.43
C SER A 122 15.78 5.68 -4.22
N TYR A 123 15.76 4.48 -3.62
CA TYR A 123 15.39 3.28 -4.36
C TYR A 123 14.49 2.37 -3.54
N TRP A 124 13.21 2.46 -3.80
CA TRP A 124 12.21 1.63 -3.15
C TRP A 124 12.29 0.15 -3.60
N LEU A 125 12.34 -0.11 -4.90
CA LEU A 125 12.83 -1.37 -5.46
C LEU A 125 14.33 -1.26 -5.61
N ARG A 126 15.09 -2.21 -5.07
CA ARG A 126 16.55 -2.14 -5.12
C ARG A 126 17.19 -3.51 -5.07
N LEU A 127 18.46 -3.57 -5.48
CA LEU A 127 19.36 -4.65 -5.16
C LEU A 127 20.07 -4.38 -3.84
N GLY A 128 20.11 -5.38 -3.00
CA GLY A 128 20.81 -5.26 -1.73
C GLY A 128 21.00 -6.61 -1.06
N TYR A 129 21.69 -6.57 0.04
CA TYR A 129 21.78 -7.71 0.92
C TYR A 129 20.66 -7.65 1.95
N ARG A 130 20.14 -8.81 2.35
CA ARG A 130 19.27 -8.87 3.54
C ARG A 130 20.12 -8.76 4.79
N TYR A 131 19.62 -7.98 5.72
CA TYR A 131 20.16 -7.85 7.07
C TYR A 131 19.09 -8.24 8.07
N HIS A 132 19.50 -8.71 9.24
CA HIS A 132 18.62 -8.84 10.39
C HIS A 132 19.29 -8.23 11.61
N PRO A 133 18.51 -7.60 12.51
CA PRO A 133 19.04 -7.08 13.75
C PRO A 133 19.44 -8.25 14.66
N VAL A 134 20.62 -8.19 15.21
CA VAL A 134 21.14 -9.13 16.22
C VAL A 134 21.63 -8.33 17.40
N GLU A 135 21.24 -8.72 18.58
CA GLU A 135 21.79 -8.12 19.81
C GLU A 135 23.16 -8.76 20.11
N ILE A 136 24.22 -7.95 20.05
CA ILE A 136 25.59 -8.34 20.38
C ILE A 136 26.10 -7.43 21.49
N ALA A 137 26.40 -7.99 22.65
CA ALA A 137 26.89 -7.26 23.80
C ALA A 137 26.01 -6.04 24.22
N GLY A 138 24.69 -6.20 24.17
CA GLY A 138 23.72 -5.16 24.54
C GLY A 138 23.52 -4.08 23.48
N ARG A 139 24.06 -4.26 22.25
CA ARG A 139 23.87 -3.35 21.12
C ARG A 139 23.19 -4.07 19.97
N MET A 140 22.24 -3.40 19.33
CA MET A 140 21.62 -3.91 18.11
C MET A 140 22.56 -3.68 16.93
N GLU A 141 23.02 -4.76 16.32
CA GLU A 141 23.86 -4.75 15.10
C GLU A 141 23.10 -5.40 13.94
N ASN A 142 23.27 -4.86 12.74
CA ASN A 142 22.70 -5.44 11.54
C ASN A 142 23.63 -6.49 10.95
N LYS A 143 23.30 -7.76 11.14
CA LYS A 143 24.05 -8.88 10.57
C LYS A 143 23.50 -9.24 9.20
N LYS A 144 24.43 -9.41 8.25
CA LYS A 144 24.09 -9.80 6.89
C LYS A 144 23.53 -11.24 6.85
N LEU A 145 22.29 -11.38 6.32
CA LEU A 145 21.60 -12.67 6.20
C LEU A 145 22.00 -13.45 4.96
N SER A 146 22.35 -12.74 3.88
CA SER A 146 22.63 -13.34 2.59
C SER A 146 24.00 -12.90 2.09
N THR A 147 24.75 -13.82 1.50
CA THR A 147 26.02 -13.54 0.80
C THR A 147 25.80 -13.07 -0.63
N GLU A 148 24.58 -13.22 -1.16
CA GLU A 148 24.20 -12.85 -2.51
C GLU A 148 23.31 -11.60 -2.51
N LEU A 149 23.41 -10.81 -3.57
CA LEU A 149 22.51 -9.68 -3.81
C LEU A 149 21.12 -10.22 -4.17
N GLU A 150 20.11 -9.71 -3.48
CA GLU A 150 18.72 -10.04 -3.71
C GLU A 150 17.94 -8.81 -4.18
N VAL A 151 16.82 -9.06 -4.85
CA VAL A 151 15.82 -8.01 -5.10
C VAL A 151 15.11 -7.72 -3.80
N LEU A 152 15.29 -6.53 -3.29
CA LEU A 152 14.57 -6.04 -2.13
C LEU A 152 13.32 -5.31 -2.62
N GLN A 153 12.16 -5.87 -2.27
CA GLN A 153 10.87 -5.32 -2.67
C GLN A 153 10.60 -3.99 -1.97
N PRO A 154 9.91 -3.08 -2.65
CA PRO A 154 9.46 -1.85 -2.03
C PRO A 154 8.32 -2.10 -1.05
N VAL A 155 7.97 -1.08 -0.30
CA VAL A 155 6.84 -1.07 0.61
C VAL A 155 5.92 0.09 0.27
N ILE A 156 4.62 -0.16 0.20
CA ILE A 156 3.59 0.88 0.14
C ILE A 156 2.88 0.87 1.48
N THR A 157 3.17 1.86 2.32
CA THR A 157 2.64 1.92 3.67
C THR A 157 1.34 2.70 3.73
N LEU A 158 0.32 2.12 4.38
CA LEU A 158 -0.86 2.84 4.80
C LEU A 158 -0.51 3.70 6.02
N LYS A 159 -0.63 5.02 5.88
CA LYS A 159 -0.49 5.98 6.97
C LYS A 159 -1.86 6.50 7.38
N VAL A 160 -2.07 6.55 8.67
CA VAL A 160 -3.30 7.08 9.25
C VAL A 160 -2.96 8.14 10.29
N LYS A 161 -3.67 9.25 10.27
CA LYS A 161 -3.64 10.27 11.32
C LYS A 161 -5.02 10.39 11.92
N GLU A 162 -5.10 10.62 13.22
CA GLU A 162 -6.35 10.73 13.95
C GLU A 162 -6.53 12.16 14.47
N LEU A 163 -7.74 12.72 14.29
CA LEU A 163 -8.10 14.06 14.77
C LEU A 163 -8.06 14.09 16.29
N GLN A 164 -7.41 15.10 16.84
CA GLN A 164 -7.31 15.27 18.29
C GLN A 164 -8.52 16.05 18.85
N ASP A 165 -8.58 16.16 20.17
CA ASP A 165 -9.70 16.80 20.91
C ASP A 165 -9.85 18.30 20.62
N ASP A 166 -8.81 18.92 20.07
CA ASP A 166 -8.86 20.32 19.59
C ASP A 166 -9.65 20.50 18.28
N ASN A 167 -10.10 19.42 17.66
CA ASN A 167 -10.82 19.38 16.39
C ASN A 167 -10.07 20.02 15.19
N VAL A 168 -8.76 20.20 15.30
CA VAL A 168 -7.93 20.84 14.27
C VAL A 168 -6.69 19.98 13.97
N THR A 169 -6.02 19.49 15.00
CA THR A 169 -4.74 18.81 14.89
C THR A 169 -4.92 17.32 14.57
N TYR A 170 -4.22 16.83 13.55
CA TYR A 170 -4.14 15.41 13.23
C TYR A 170 -2.80 14.82 13.69
N LYS A 171 -2.83 13.83 14.58
CA LYS A 171 -1.61 13.11 15.02
C LYS A 171 -1.49 11.76 14.31
N PRO A 172 -0.27 11.35 13.93
CA PRO A 172 -0.03 10.03 13.35
C PRO A 172 -0.44 8.91 14.31
N VAL A 173 -1.03 7.85 13.77
CA VAL A 173 -1.26 6.57 14.45
C VAL A 173 -0.07 5.67 14.09
N PRO A 174 0.87 5.39 15.02
CA PRO A 174 2.15 4.74 14.68
C PRO A 174 1.98 3.33 14.12
N LYS A 175 1.04 2.57 14.64
CA LYS A 175 0.77 1.17 14.26
C LYS A 175 -0.74 0.95 14.14
N PRO A 176 -1.38 1.40 13.05
CA PRO A 176 -2.83 1.27 12.89
C PRO A 176 -3.32 -0.16 13.07
N GLN A 177 -2.55 -1.15 12.59
CA GLN A 177 -2.88 -2.57 12.67
C GLN A 177 -2.93 -3.14 14.10
N THR A 178 -2.31 -2.47 15.07
CA THR A 178 -2.34 -2.88 16.48
C THR A 178 -3.30 -2.04 17.31
N GLN A 179 -3.61 -0.82 16.88
CA GLN A 179 -4.45 0.13 17.61
C GLN A 179 -5.92 0.07 17.18
N PHE A 180 -6.17 -0.26 15.90
CA PHE A 180 -7.51 -0.36 15.38
C PHE A 180 -8.00 -1.81 15.41
N ASN A 181 -9.30 -1.97 15.65
CA ASN A 181 -9.94 -3.27 15.49
C ASN A 181 -10.05 -3.64 14.01
N GLU A 182 -10.37 -4.89 13.74
CA GLU A 182 -10.48 -5.42 12.38
C GLU A 182 -11.56 -4.71 11.56
N ALA A 183 -12.69 -4.42 12.17
CA ALA A 183 -13.79 -3.73 11.50
C ALA A 183 -13.39 -2.34 11.01
N LYS A 184 -12.65 -1.56 11.83
CA LYS A 184 -12.14 -0.23 11.46
C LYS A 184 -11.12 -0.30 10.33
N LEU A 185 -10.21 -1.29 10.37
CA LEU A 185 -9.24 -1.51 9.28
C LEU A 185 -9.93 -1.93 7.98
N THR A 186 -10.92 -2.80 8.06
CA THR A 186 -11.74 -3.21 6.91
C THR A 186 -12.51 -2.02 6.34
N ALA A 187 -13.11 -1.18 7.17
CA ALA A 187 -13.81 0.02 6.74
C ALA A 187 -12.88 1.02 6.02
N ILE A 188 -11.63 1.19 6.50
CA ILE A 188 -10.61 2.02 5.83
C ILE A 188 -10.29 1.42 4.45
N ALA A 189 -10.07 0.11 4.37
CA ALA A 189 -9.76 -0.59 3.13
C ALA A 189 -10.90 -0.45 2.09
N LEU A 190 -12.15 -0.62 2.52
CA LEU A 190 -13.34 -0.43 1.69
C LEU A 190 -13.47 1.01 1.19
N SER A 191 -13.19 1.98 2.06
CA SER A 191 -13.22 3.39 1.69
C SER A 191 -12.23 3.71 0.57
N ILE A 192 -11.01 3.18 0.64
CA ILE A 192 -9.99 3.32 -0.41
C ILE A 192 -10.48 2.65 -1.70
N ARG A 193 -11.04 1.44 -1.60
CA ARG A 193 -11.54 0.73 -2.77
C ARG A 193 -12.66 1.48 -3.47
N PHE A 194 -13.67 1.93 -2.73
CA PHE A 194 -14.79 2.69 -3.31
C PHE A 194 -14.32 4.02 -3.90
N ALA A 195 -13.36 4.69 -3.29
CA ALA A 195 -12.78 5.89 -3.86
C ALA A 195 -12.05 5.61 -5.19
N LEU A 196 -11.33 4.51 -5.28
CA LEU A 196 -10.68 4.10 -6.52
C LEU A 196 -11.69 3.73 -7.62
N LEU A 197 -12.81 3.07 -7.28
CA LEU A 197 -13.88 2.78 -8.24
C LEU A 197 -14.47 4.06 -8.84
N ASN A 198 -14.60 5.12 -8.06
CA ASN A 198 -15.11 6.40 -8.54
C ASN A 198 -14.16 7.13 -9.52
N THR A 199 -12.90 6.71 -9.63
CA THR A 199 -11.93 7.30 -10.57
C THR A 199 -11.92 6.63 -11.94
N VAL A 200 -12.67 5.54 -12.12
CA VAL A 200 -12.69 4.76 -13.36
C VAL A 200 -13.95 5.12 -14.15
N ASP A 201 -13.83 5.36 -15.47
CA ASP A 201 -14.93 5.79 -16.35
C ASP A 201 -16.06 4.74 -16.41
N PRO A 202 -17.34 5.08 -16.22
CA PRO A 202 -18.46 4.13 -16.20
C PRO A 202 -18.82 3.51 -17.55
N ALA A 203 -18.20 3.93 -18.66
CA ALA A 203 -18.58 3.53 -20.02
C ALA A 203 -18.41 2.04 -20.38
N ASP A 204 -17.76 1.21 -19.57
CA ASP A 204 -17.30 -0.12 -19.96
C ASP A 204 -18.01 -1.30 -19.27
N GLY A 205 -19.30 -1.26 -19.09
CA GLY A 205 -20.09 -2.45 -18.66
C GLY A 205 -19.50 -3.16 -17.44
N ARG A 206 -19.42 -2.49 -16.29
CA ARG A 206 -18.76 -3.00 -15.09
C ARG A 206 -19.72 -3.77 -14.21
N PHE A 207 -19.19 -4.77 -13.54
CA PHE A 207 -19.88 -5.40 -12.41
C PHE A 207 -19.00 -5.34 -11.16
N LEU A 208 -19.62 -5.16 -10.01
CA LEU A 208 -18.96 -5.22 -8.72
C LEU A 208 -19.32 -6.54 -8.04
N ALA A 209 -18.38 -7.46 -7.98
CA ALA A 209 -18.52 -8.68 -7.20
C ALA A 209 -18.05 -8.42 -5.75
N LEU A 210 -18.93 -8.70 -4.79
CA LEU A 210 -18.67 -8.59 -3.36
C LEU A 210 -18.69 -10.02 -2.79
N ASP A 211 -17.53 -10.65 -2.75
CA ASP A 211 -17.36 -11.96 -2.16
C ASP A 211 -16.84 -11.82 -0.72
N ASP A 212 -17.51 -12.46 0.22
CA ASP A 212 -17.13 -12.64 1.65
C ASP A 212 -16.64 -11.39 2.42
N MET A 213 -16.56 -10.22 1.77
CA MET A 213 -15.96 -9.02 2.37
C MET A 213 -16.78 -8.45 3.55
N LEU A 214 -18.05 -8.84 3.66
CA LEU A 214 -18.92 -8.42 4.75
C LEU A 214 -18.88 -9.35 5.97
N ILE A 215 -18.25 -10.52 5.85
CA ILE A 215 -18.24 -11.53 6.92
C ILE A 215 -17.44 -11.05 8.13
N SER A 216 -16.34 -10.34 7.90
CA SER A 216 -15.48 -9.79 8.97
C SER A 216 -16.05 -8.56 9.67
N LEU A 217 -17.16 -8.00 9.16
CA LEU A 217 -17.82 -6.85 9.75
C LEU A 217 -18.93 -7.30 10.73
N ASP A 218 -19.01 -6.61 11.86
CA ASP A 218 -20.18 -6.72 12.72
C ASP A 218 -21.46 -6.20 12.03
N MET A 219 -22.63 -6.50 12.60
CA MET A 219 -23.92 -6.17 11.99
C MET A 219 -24.07 -4.67 11.69
N SER A 220 -23.61 -3.81 12.59
CA SER A 220 -23.72 -2.34 12.42
C SER A 220 -22.86 -1.86 11.25
N ASN A 221 -21.62 -2.28 11.18
CA ASN A 221 -20.71 -1.89 10.11
C ASN A 221 -21.10 -2.51 8.77
N ARG A 222 -21.65 -3.74 8.78
CA ARG A 222 -22.21 -4.38 7.59
C ARG A 222 -23.34 -3.57 6.99
N MET A 223 -24.28 -3.10 7.84
CA MET A 223 -25.38 -2.26 7.37
C MET A 223 -24.92 -0.93 6.77
N LYS A 224 -23.91 -0.26 7.37
CA LYS A 224 -23.32 0.96 6.81
C LYS A 224 -22.75 0.72 5.41
N VAL A 225 -22.02 -0.38 5.20
CA VAL A 225 -21.44 -0.72 3.90
C VAL A 225 -22.54 -1.02 2.88
N ILE A 226 -23.55 -1.81 3.25
CA ILE A 226 -24.68 -2.13 2.35
C ILE A 226 -25.42 -0.84 1.95
N THR A 227 -25.73 0.02 2.90
CA THR A 227 -26.40 1.30 2.62
C THR A 227 -25.55 2.15 1.66
N TYR A 228 -24.25 2.28 1.93
CA TYR A 228 -23.34 3.02 1.04
C TYR A 228 -23.30 2.43 -0.38
N LEU A 229 -23.25 1.09 -0.49
CA LEU A 229 -23.27 0.39 -1.77
C LEU A 229 -24.55 0.68 -2.56
N LEU A 230 -25.70 0.58 -1.92
CA LEU A 230 -27.00 0.80 -2.58
C LEU A 230 -27.19 2.27 -2.98
N ASP A 231 -26.82 3.20 -2.11
CA ASP A 231 -27.10 4.64 -2.30
C ASP A 231 -26.07 5.34 -3.18
N LYS A 232 -24.81 4.91 -3.17
CA LYS A 232 -23.69 5.64 -3.79
C LYS A 232 -22.94 4.86 -4.87
N VAL A 233 -22.88 3.54 -4.76
CA VAL A 233 -22.10 2.71 -5.70
C VAL A 233 -23.00 2.10 -6.77
N ALA A 234 -24.12 1.48 -6.39
CA ALA A 234 -25.03 0.85 -7.34
C ALA A 234 -25.53 1.77 -8.47
N PRO A 235 -25.79 3.07 -8.23
CA PRO A 235 -26.20 3.99 -9.32
C PRO A 235 -25.11 4.23 -10.38
N LEU A 236 -23.86 3.79 -10.15
CA LEU A 236 -22.75 3.93 -11.11
C LEU A 236 -22.66 2.75 -12.08
N TYR A 237 -23.46 1.71 -11.87
CA TYR A 237 -23.51 0.46 -12.66
C TYR A 237 -24.89 0.22 -13.24
#